data_f518365e0ef5425c1152b390ea1d6754
#
_entry.id   f518365e0ef5425c1152b390ea1d6754
#
_cell.length_a   1.000
_cell.length_b   1.000
_cell.length_c   1.000
_cell.angle_alpha   90.00
_cell.angle_beta   90.00
_cell.angle_gamma   90.00
#
_symmetry.space_group_name_H-M   'P 1'
#
loop_
_entity.id
_entity.type
_entity.pdbx_description
1 polymer ?
#
loop_
_entity_poly.entity_id
_entity_poly.type
_entity_poly.pdbx_seq_one_letter_code
_entity_poly.pdbx_strand_id
1 'polypeptide(L)'
;MRLDLNTEHLLEIIRKFRNVRIAVLGDMMLDVYFWGKATRISPEAPVPVVEVERITRCLGGAANVMRNIVTLGGSAAALGIVGDDADAAELVKELASYGIRHEFVVRDPARRTTHKERVIAGNQQLVRIDHEDTFAASAEIRQQLVNAVLHLIENREIDAIIFEDYRKGLLDSSMLEAIIPAAKAAGIITALDPKPGSLTPVPGLSVIKPNRSEAFAMANCSAAPGADLDGVAHAMLDAWKPEHLLISLAAEGLALYDEAGHKTVIPTRAREVFDVSGAGDTLIAAFSMALAAGATPEEAAEIGNFAAGIVVGKVGTVTVEAEEVIQEISKRGAL
;
A
#
# COMPACT_ATOMS: atom_id res chain seq x y z
N MET A 1 3.00 24.85 11.36
CA MET A 1 2.43 25.76 10.35
C MET A 1 1.26 25.03 9.71
N ARG A 2 0.04 25.54 9.67
CA ARG A 2 -1.04 24.91 8.88
C ARG A 2 -0.67 25.07 7.41
N LEU A 3 -0.70 23.95 6.66
CA LEU A 3 -0.61 24.02 5.19
C LEU A 3 -1.86 24.78 4.70
N ASP A 4 -1.64 25.93 4.07
CA ASP A 4 -2.71 26.72 3.44
C ASP A 4 -2.90 26.16 2.02
N LEU A 5 -3.48 24.95 1.92
CA LEU A 5 -3.70 24.27 0.65
C LEU A 5 -5.00 24.74 0.02
N ASN A 6 -4.94 25.06 -1.27
CA ASN A 6 -6.10 25.47 -2.04
C ASN A 6 -7.04 24.26 -2.26
N THR A 7 -8.20 24.28 -1.57
CA THR A 7 -9.22 23.23 -1.67
C THR A 7 -9.63 22.94 -3.11
N GLU A 8 -9.88 23.97 -3.92
CA GLU A 8 -10.31 23.79 -5.32
C GLU A 8 -9.23 23.06 -6.14
N HIS A 9 -7.96 23.39 -5.90
CA HIS A 9 -6.85 22.72 -6.57
C HIS A 9 -6.74 21.24 -6.18
N LEU A 10 -6.94 20.88 -4.91
CA LEU A 10 -6.99 19.48 -4.49
C LEU A 10 -8.10 18.70 -5.20
N LEU A 11 -9.28 19.32 -5.36
CA LEU A 11 -10.39 18.71 -6.08
C LEU A 11 -10.09 18.53 -7.58
N GLU A 12 -9.39 19.49 -8.21
CA GLU A 12 -8.95 19.36 -9.60
C GLU A 12 -7.95 18.20 -9.78
N ILE A 13 -7.02 18.02 -8.84
CA ILE A 13 -6.07 16.90 -8.84
C ILE A 13 -6.83 15.58 -8.79
N ILE A 14 -7.77 15.42 -7.84
CA ILE A 14 -8.53 14.16 -7.69
C ILE A 14 -9.33 13.86 -8.97
N ARG A 15 -9.92 14.86 -9.61
CA ARG A 15 -10.63 14.69 -10.90
C ARG A 15 -9.74 14.17 -12.03
N LYS A 16 -8.41 14.39 -11.97
CA LYS A 16 -7.44 13.86 -12.93
C LYS A 16 -7.07 12.40 -12.70
N PHE A 17 -7.43 11.79 -11.55
CA PHE A 17 -7.12 10.41 -11.22
C PHE A 17 -7.55 9.41 -12.29
N ARG A 18 -8.65 9.69 -12.98
CA ARG A 18 -9.16 8.87 -14.11
C ARG A 18 -8.17 8.70 -15.27
N ASN A 19 -7.16 9.55 -15.35
CA ASN A 19 -6.13 9.49 -16.38
C ASN A 19 -4.82 8.88 -15.87
N VAL A 20 -4.73 8.56 -14.58
CA VAL A 20 -3.51 8.05 -13.94
C VAL A 20 -3.44 6.53 -14.08
N ARG A 21 -2.28 6.04 -14.49
CA ARG A 21 -1.98 4.62 -14.72
C ARG A 21 -0.80 4.20 -13.85
N ILE A 22 -1.01 3.25 -12.96
CA ILE A 22 0.03 2.83 -12.01
C ILE A 22 0.32 1.34 -12.16
N ALA A 23 1.60 0.99 -12.27
CA ALA A 23 2.07 -0.37 -12.09
C ALA A 23 2.34 -0.61 -10.59
N VAL A 24 1.84 -1.72 -10.06
CA VAL A 24 2.15 -2.15 -8.69
C VAL A 24 2.92 -3.46 -8.75
N LEU A 25 4.18 -3.42 -8.33
CA LEU A 25 5.07 -4.58 -8.25
C LEU A 25 5.24 -4.96 -6.78
N GLY A 26 4.73 -6.13 -6.39
CA GLY A 26 4.83 -6.51 -4.98
C GLY A 26 4.12 -7.80 -4.62
N ASP A 27 4.12 -8.06 -3.31
CA ASP A 27 3.55 -9.26 -2.72
C ASP A 27 2.03 -9.17 -2.66
N MET A 28 1.37 -9.82 -3.61
CA MET A 28 -0.10 -9.93 -3.66
C MET A 28 -0.57 -11.04 -2.72
N MET A 29 -1.75 -10.85 -2.14
CA MET A 29 -2.37 -11.86 -1.28
C MET A 29 -3.90 -11.80 -1.34
N LEU A 30 -4.53 -12.86 -0.88
CA LEU A 30 -5.98 -12.96 -0.73
C LEU A 30 -6.31 -12.89 0.76
N ASP A 31 -7.13 -11.94 1.17
CA ASP A 31 -7.67 -11.88 2.53
C ASP A 31 -9.05 -12.57 2.55
N VAL A 32 -9.20 -13.56 3.43
CA VAL A 32 -10.42 -14.36 3.57
C VAL A 32 -10.99 -14.14 4.97
N TYR A 33 -12.24 -13.75 5.05
CA TYR A 33 -12.93 -13.50 6.32
C TYR A 33 -14.05 -14.51 6.53
N PHE A 34 -13.97 -15.26 7.62
CA PHE A 34 -15.02 -16.15 8.09
C PHE A 34 -15.84 -15.41 9.16
N TRP A 35 -17.00 -14.95 8.79
CA TRP A 35 -17.92 -14.24 9.69
C TRP A 35 -18.91 -15.22 10.32
N GLY A 36 -19.04 -15.19 11.65
CA GLY A 36 -19.95 -16.10 12.32
C GLY A 36 -20.18 -15.72 13.78
N LYS A 37 -20.69 -16.72 14.52
CA LYS A 37 -20.97 -16.62 15.97
C LYS A 37 -20.24 -17.74 16.70
N ALA A 38 -19.75 -17.41 17.90
CA ALA A 38 -19.19 -18.38 18.84
C ALA A 38 -20.13 -18.50 20.05
N THR A 39 -20.96 -19.53 20.03
CA THR A 39 -22.01 -19.74 21.06
C THR A 39 -21.69 -20.86 22.02
N ARG A 40 -20.69 -21.68 21.72
CA ARG A 40 -20.29 -22.85 22.52
C ARG A 40 -18.78 -23.09 22.51
N ILE A 41 -18.31 -23.80 23.53
CA ILE A 41 -16.94 -24.32 23.61
C ILE A 41 -16.94 -25.73 23.00
N SER A 42 -15.82 -26.07 22.33
CA SER A 42 -15.62 -27.41 21.77
C SER A 42 -15.56 -28.47 22.87
N PRO A 43 -16.19 -29.64 22.68
CA PRO A 43 -16.00 -30.76 23.59
C PRO A 43 -14.61 -31.40 23.46
N GLU A 44 -13.87 -31.11 22.39
CA GLU A 44 -12.55 -31.71 22.09
C GLU A 44 -11.41 -30.92 22.71
N ALA A 45 -11.58 -29.60 22.92
CA ALA A 45 -10.56 -28.69 23.47
C ALA A 45 -11.22 -27.42 24.03
N PRO A 46 -10.57 -26.68 24.95
CA PRO A 46 -11.10 -25.44 25.52
C PRO A 46 -11.01 -24.25 24.54
N VAL A 47 -11.56 -24.43 23.36
CA VAL A 47 -11.60 -23.41 22.30
C VAL A 47 -13.03 -23.15 21.83
N PRO A 48 -13.38 -21.91 21.41
CA PRO A 48 -14.69 -21.62 20.88
C PRO A 48 -14.94 -22.36 19.55
N VAL A 49 -16.20 -22.77 19.34
CA VAL A 49 -16.67 -23.24 18.03
C VAL A 49 -17.34 -22.07 17.34
N VAL A 50 -16.84 -21.71 16.14
CA VAL A 50 -17.42 -20.66 15.33
C VAL A 50 -18.34 -21.29 14.27
N GLU A 51 -19.61 -20.90 14.33
CA GLU A 51 -20.60 -21.25 13.32
C GLU A 51 -20.53 -20.20 12.21
N VAL A 52 -19.90 -20.55 11.07
CA VAL A 52 -19.68 -19.62 9.98
C VAL A 52 -21.00 -19.34 9.24
N GLU A 53 -21.38 -18.06 9.19
CA GLU A 53 -22.59 -17.58 8.50
C GLU A 53 -22.27 -17.04 7.11
N ARG A 54 -21.07 -16.47 6.93
CA ARG A 54 -20.67 -15.85 5.67
C ARG A 54 -19.15 -15.91 5.50
N ILE A 55 -18.69 -16.09 4.27
CA ILE A 55 -17.29 -15.99 3.88
C ILE A 55 -17.16 -14.85 2.87
N THR A 56 -16.23 -13.94 3.11
CA THR A 56 -15.87 -12.90 2.16
C THR A 56 -14.40 -12.99 1.79
N ARG A 57 -14.07 -12.65 0.56
CA ARG A 57 -12.72 -12.59 0.04
C ARG A 57 -12.46 -11.18 -0.47
N CYS A 58 -11.25 -10.70 -0.30
CA CYS A 58 -10.82 -9.42 -0.86
C CYS A 58 -9.33 -9.45 -1.19
N LEU A 59 -8.94 -8.57 -2.10
CA LEU A 59 -7.55 -8.33 -2.45
C LEU A 59 -6.81 -7.74 -1.25
N GLY A 60 -5.64 -8.30 -0.93
CA GLY A 60 -4.75 -7.89 0.17
C GLY A 60 -3.33 -7.61 -0.30
N GLY A 61 -2.51 -6.98 0.53
CA GLY A 61 -1.15 -6.58 0.19
C GLY A 61 -1.10 -5.70 -1.06
N ALA A 62 -0.15 -5.94 -1.95
CA ALA A 62 -0.02 -5.21 -3.21
C ALA A 62 -1.34 -5.16 -4.02
N ALA A 63 -2.15 -6.23 -3.98
CA ALA A 63 -3.43 -6.26 -4.66
C ALA A 63 -4.47 -5.31 -4.02
N ASN A 64 -4.39 -5.02 -2.72
CA ASN A 64 -5.23 -4.01 -2.08
C ASN A 64 -4.84 -2.59 -2.51
N VAL A 65 -3.55 -2.30 -2.72
CA VAL A 65 -3.10 -1.02 -3.31
C VAL A 65 -3.71 -0.84 -4.70
N MET A 66 -3.66 -1.87 -5.55
CA MET A 66 -4.27 -1.86 -6.88
C MET A 66 -5.79 -1.59 -6.83
N ARG A 67 -6.47 -2.22 -5.89
CA ARG A 67 -7.91 -2.00 -5.67
C ARG A 67 -8.19 -0.55 -5.26
N ASN A 68 -7.37 0.05 -4.38
CA ASN A 68 -7.49 1.46 -4.02
C ASN A 68 -7.28 2.38 -5.22
N ILE A 69 -6.28 2.12 -6.07
CA ILE A 69 -6.03 2.89 -7.29
C ILE A 69 -7.30 2.91 -8.18
N VAL A 70 -7.89 1.74 -8.41
CA VAL A 70 -9.06 1.62 -9.30
C VAL A 70 -10.30 2.26 -8.68
N THR A 71 -10.55 2.07 -7.38
CA THR A 71 -11.71 2.69 -6.72
C THR A 71 -11.59 4.21 -6.61
N LEU A 72 -10.35 4.74 -6.56
CA LEU A 72 -10.08 6.17 -6.68
C LEU A 72 -10.18 6.69 -8.13
N GLY A 73 -10.48 5.80 -9.10
CA GLY A 73 -10.75 6.16 -10.48
C GLY A 73 -9.58 6.01 -11.45
N GLY A 74 -8.39 5.58 -11.00
CA GLY A 74 -7.22 5.32 -11.85
C GLY A 74 -7.23 3.95 -12.50
N SER A 75 -6.15 3.60 -13.19
CA SER A 75 -5.91 2.29 -13.77
C SER A 75 -4.70 1.62 -13.13
N ALA A 76 -4.81 0.34 -12.82
CA ALA A 76 -3.73 -0.43 -12.21
C ALA A 76 -3.28 -1.60 -13.08
N ALA A 77 -1.96 -1.87 -13.08
CA ALA A 77 -1.36 -3.08 -13.62
C ALA A 77 -0.70 -3.88 -12.50
N ALA A 78 -1.06 -5.16 -12.38
CA ALA A 78 -0.57 -6.08 -11.36
C ALA A 78 0.69 -6.78 -11.83
N LEU A 79 1.80 -6.59 -11.10
CA LEU A 79 3.05 -7.32 -11.28
C LEU A 79 3.40 -8.03 -9.98
N GLY A 80 3.51 -9.35 -10.04
CA GLY A 80 3.78 -10.13 -8.84
C GLY A 80 3.72 -11.62 -9.12
N ILE A 81 3.78 -12.42 -8.07
CA ILE A 81 3.78 -13.87 -8.15
C ILE A 81 2.60 -14.48 -7.39
N VAL A 82 2.10 -15.57 -7.93
CA VAL A 82 1.09 -16.43 -7.30
C VAL A 82 1.53 -17.88 -7.45
N GLY A 83 0.98 -18.77 -6.66
CA GLY A 83 1.16 -20.20 -6.81
C GLY A 83 0.45 -20.77 -8.04
N ASP A 84 0.50 -22.09 -8.18
CA ASP A 84 -0.31 -22.84 -9.15
C ASP A 84 -1.42 -23.60 -8.40
N ASP A 85 -2.32 -22.85 -7.78
CA ASP A 85 -3.36 -23.32 -6.86
C ASP A 85 -4.71 -22.62 -7.08
N ALA A 86 -5.71 -23.03 -6.30
CA ALA A 86 -7.07 -22.48 -6.38
C ALA A 86 -7.11 -21.01 -5.92
N ASP A 87 -6.28 -20.62 -4.96
CA ASP A 87 -6.22 -19.27 -4.45
C ASP A 87 -5.65 -18.29 -5.50
N ALA A 88 -4.70 -18.76 -6.33
CA ALA A 88 -4.21 -18.02 -7.50
C ALA A 88 -5.36 -17.72 -8.49
N ALA A 89 -6.18 -18.73 -8.77
CA ALA A 89 -7.33 -18.56 -9.69
C ALA A 89 -8.33 -17.55 -9.14
N GLU A 90 -8.63 -17.61 -7.84
CA GLU A 90 -9.54 -16.67 -7.18
C GLU A 90 -8.95 -15.25 -7.14
N LEU A 91 -7.65 -15.09 -6.80
CA LEU A 91 -6.97 -13.79 -6.79
C LEU A 91 -7.00 -13.13 -8.17
N VAL A 92 -6.67 -13.89 -9.23
CA VAL A 92 -6.70 -13.37 -10.61
C VAL A 92 -8.13 -13.00 -11.04
N LYS A 93 -9.12 -13.78 -10.65
CA LYS A 93 -10.54 -13.48 -10.89
C LYS A 93 -10.97 -12.19 -10.17
N GLU A 94 -10.54 -11.98 -8.93
CA GLU A 94 -10.79 -10.75 -8.18
C GLU A 94 -10.10 -9.54 -8.85
N LEU A 95 -8.83 -9.66 -9.27
CA LEU A 95 -8.15 -8.59 -10.04
C LEU A 95 -8.94 -8.23 -11.32
N ALA A 96 -9.38 -9.24 -12.07
CA ALA A 96 -10.17 -9.05 -13.29
C ALA A 96 -11.52 -8.36 -13.01
N SER A 97 -12.16 -8.67 -11.88
CA SER A 97 -13.46 -8.07 -11.49
C SER A 97 -13.38 -6.56 -11.28
N TYR A 98 -12.21 -6.06 -10.85
CA TYR A 98 -11.91 -4.63 -10.72
C TYR A 98 -11.35 -4.01 -12.00
N GLY A 99 -11.17 -4.77 -13.08
CA GLY A 99 -10.56 -4.28 -14.33
C GLY A 99 -9.04 -4.03 -14.20
N ILE A 100 -8.39 -4.62 -13.20
CA ILE A 100 -6.94 -4.53 -13.00
C ILE A 100 -6.25 -5.39 -14.07
N ARG A 101 -5.31 -4.79 -14.79
CA ARG A 101 -4.47 -5.52 -15.75
C ARG A 101 -3.63 -6.57 -14.99
N HIS A 102 -3.72 -7.83 -15.37
CA HIS A 102 -3.11 -8.95 -14.66
C HIS A 102 -2.29 -9.90 -15.55
N GLU A 103 -2.04 -9.51 -16.77
CA GLU A 103 -1.21 -10.26 -17.73
C GLU A 103 0.25 -10.41 -17.30
N PHE A 104 0.71 -9.61 -16.34
CA PHE A 104 2.08 -9.66 -15.79
C PHE A 104 2.16 -10.44 -14.46
N VAL A 105 1.07 -11.07 -14.03
CA VAL A 105 1.09 -11.96 -12.86
C VAL A 105 1.75 -13.28 -13.25
N VAL A 106 2.86 -13.62 -12.59
CA VAL A 106 3.63 -14.82 -12.86
C VAL A 106 3.20 -15.96 -11.95
N ARG A 107 2.98 -17.17 -12.51
CA ARG A 107 2.74 -18.37 -11.73
C ARG A 107 4.08 -19.01 -11.36
N ASP A 108 4.28 -19.28 -10.07
CA ASP A 108 5.42 -20.00 -9.53
C ASP A 108 4.93 -21.29 -8.85
N PRO A 109 5.05 -22.45 -9.50
CA PRO A 109 4.57 -23.71 -8.94
C PRO A 109 5.36 -24.18 -7.69
N ALA A 110 6.49 -23.54 -7.40
CA ALA A 110 7.29 -23.87 -6.22
C ALA A 110 6.73 -23.27 -4.93
N ARG A 111 5.75 -22.35 -5.03
CA ARG A 111 5.15 -21.68 -3.88
C ARG A 111 3.63 -21.77 -3.89
N ARG A 112 3.06 -21.56 -2.71
CA ARG A 112 1.62 -21.32 -2.57
C ARG A 112 1.29 -19.86 -2.79
N THR A 113 0.08 -19.57 -3.25
CA THR A 113 -0.48 -18.21 -3.22
C THR A 113 -0.66 -17.77 -1.77
N THR A 114 -0.14 -16.61 -1.41
CA THR A 114 -0.32 -16.08 -0.07
C THR A 114 -1.79 -15.79 0.19
N HIS A 115 -2.38 -16.41 1.21
CA HIS A 115 -3.70 -16.02 1.69
C HIS A 115 -3.75 -15.98 3.22
N LYS A 116 -4.60 -15.12 3.75
CA LYS A 116 -4.75 -14.86 5.18
C LYS A 116 -6.20 -15.01 5.58
N GLU A 117 -6.49 -16.03 6.38
CA GLU A 117 -7.82 -16.28 6.90
C GLU A 117 -8.01 -15.58 8.24
N ARG A 118 -9.10 -14.86 8.39
CA ARG A 118 -9.51 -14.22 9.65
C ARG A 118 -10.85 -14.79 10.09
N VAL A 119 -10.89 -15.39 11.27
CA VAL A 119 -12.11 -15.91 11.87
C VAL A 119 -12.65 -14.87 12.83
N ILE A 120 -13.87 -14.38 12.54
CA ILE A 120 -14.51 -13.30 13.27
C ILE A 120 -15.83 -13.80 13.85
N ALA A 121 -15.97 -13.69 15.16
CA ALA A 121 -17.21 -13.99 15.88
C ALA A 121 -17.80 -12.71 16.45
N GLY A 122 -18.98 -12.30 15.95
CA GLY A 122 -19.54 -11.00 16.27
C GLY A 122 -18.64 -9.88 15.78
N ASN A 123 -18.07 -9.10 16.72
CA ASN A 123 -17.15 -7.99 16.41
C ASN A 123 -15.68 -8.29 16.80
N GLN A 124 -15.36 -9.56 17.14
CA GLN A 124 -14.03 -9.92 17.61
C GLN A 124 -13.33 -10.88 16.63
N GLN A 125 -12.11 -10.54 16.21
CA GLN A 125 -11.24 -11.48 15.53
C GLN A 125 -10.66 -12.47 16.55
N LEU A 126 -10.99 -13.76 16.37
CA LEU A 126 -10.55 -14.84 17.25
C LEU A 126 -9.17 -15.39 16.88
N VAL A 127 -8.94 -15.56 15.58
CA VAL A 127 -7.69 -16.13 15.06
C VAL A 127 -7.44 -15.62 13.64
N ARG A 128 -6.16 -15.54 13.26
CA ARG A 128 -5.71 -15.40 11.88
C ARG A 128 -4.85 -16.62 11.52
N ILE A 129 -5.12 -17.19 10.35
CA ILE A 129 -4.38 -18.31 9.78
C ILE A 129 -3.70 -17.80 8.51
N ASP A 130 -2.36 -17.87 8.47
CA ASP A 130 -1.57 -17.39 7.37
C ASP A 130 -1.04 -18.57 6.55
N HIS A 131 -1.39 -18.62 5.27
CA HIS A 131 -0.86 -19.57 4.29
C HIS A 131 0.09 -18.81 3.39
N GLU A 132 1.38 -18.96 3.62
CA GLU A 132 2.39 -18.16 2.92
C GLU A 132 3.74 -18.86 2.84
N ASP A 133 4.50 -18.53 1.80
CA ASP A 133 5.90 -18.86 1.65
C ASP A 133 6.70 -17.56 1.59
N THR A 134 7.89 -17.56 2.21
CA THR A 134 8.72 -16.34 2.34
C THR A 134 10.11 -16.48 1.72
N PHE A 135 10.38 -17.60 1.06
CA PHE A 135 11.64 -17.80 0.34
C PHE A 135 11.71 -16.93 -0.91
N ALA A 136 12.94 -16.62 -1.32
CA ALA A 136 13.19 -15.76 -2.46
C ALA A 136 12.60 -16.34 -3.75
N ALA A 137 11.95 -15.52 -4.57
CA ALA A 137 11.58 -15.90 -5.94
C ALA A 137 12.83 -16.19 -6.76
N SER A 138 12.71 -17.05 -7.80
CA SER A 138 13.84 -17.34 -8.66
C SER A 138 14.32 -16.10 -9.42
N ALA A 139 15.57 -16.09 -9.82
CA ALA A 139 16.16 -15.00 -10.60
C ALA A 139 15.42 -14.81 -11.94
N GLU A 140 14.95 -15.88 -12.55
CA GLU A 140 14.22 -15.88 -13.82
C GLU A 140 12.87 -15.15 -13.66
N ILE A 141 12.12 -15.45 -12.59
CA ILE A 141 10.85 -14.80 -12.30
C ILE A 141 11.05 -13.31 -12.04
N ARG A 142 12.05 -12.95 -11.22
CA ARG A 142 12.37 -11.55 -10.96
C ARG A 142 12.75 -10.80 -12.22
N GLN A 143 13.61 -11.41 -13.07
CA GLN A 143 14.01 -10.81 -14.36
C GLN A 143 12.81 -10.65 -15.29
N GLN A 144 11.88 -11.61 -15.32
CA GLN A 144 10.64 -11.50 -16.11
C GLN A 144 9.82 -10.30 -15.66
N LEU A 145 9.66 -10.09 -14.34
CA LEU A 145 8.91 -8.95 -13.82
C LEU A 145 9.63 -7.61 -14.05
N VAL A 146 10.96 -7.56 -13.90
CA VAL A 146 11.75 -6.39 -14.25
C VAL A 146 11.56 -6.02 -15.72
N ASN A 147 11.67 -7.00 -16.63
CA ASN A 147 11.46 -6.77 -18.05
C ASN A 147 10.03 -6.27 -18.36
N ALA A 148 9.02 -6.78 -17.66
CA ALA A 148 7.64 -6.32 -17.81
C ALA A 148 7.49 -4.85 -17.38
N VAL A 149 8.10 -4.45 -16.26
CA VAL A 149 8.10 -3.04 -15.82
C VAL A 149 8.82 -2.15 -16.83
N LEU A 150 10.01 -2.55 -17.27
CA LEU A 150 10.77 -1.78 -18.26
C LEU A 150 10.00 -1.62 -19.58
N HIS A 151 9.29 -2.65 -20.02
CA HIS A 151 8.40 -2.58 -21.18
C HIS A 151 7.29 -1.55 -21.00
N LEU A 152 6.63 -1.51 -19.82
CA LEU A 152 5.60 -0.52 -19.49
C LEU A 152 6.16 0.91 -19.50
N ILE A 153 7.38 1.11 -19.00
CA ILE A 153 8.10 2.38 -19.02
C ILE A 153 8.38 2.83 -20.46
N GLU A 154 9.01 1.96 -21.25
CA GLU A 154 9.41 2.26 -22.64
C GLU A 154 8.22 2.64 -23.52
N ASN A 155 7.08 1.97 -23.33
CA ASN A 155 5.86 2.23 -24.09
C ASN A 155 4.99 3.35 -23.51
N ARG A 156 5.44 4.01 -22.41
CA ARG A 156 4.69 5.06 -21.72
C ARG A 156 3.27 4.63 -21.31
N GLU A 157 3.15 3.39 -20.85
CA GLU A 157 1.88 2.81 -20.42
C GLU A 157 1.54 3.11 -18.97
N ILE A 158 2.47 3.67 -18.19
CA ILE A 158 2.32 3.98 -16.76
C ILE A 158 2.88 5.37 -16.45
N ASP A 159 2.34 5.97 -15.40
CA ASP A 159 2.71 7.29 -14.89
C ASP A 159 3.43 7.18 -13.53
N ALA A 160 3.23 6.05 -12.83
CA ALA A 160 3.91 5.73 -11.58
C ALA A 160 4.10 4.22 -11.40
N ILE A 161 5.07 3.87 -10.53
CA ILE A 161 5.33 2.50 -10.07
C ILE A 161 5.29 2.51 -8.54
N ILE A 162 4.53 1.58 -7.95
CA ILE A 162 4.53 1.34 -6.51
C ILE A 162 5.17 -0.03 -6.26
N PHE A 163 6.20 -0.06 -5.42
CA PHE A 163 6.83 -1.27 -4.90
C PHE A 163 6.21 -1.59 -3.54
N GLU A 164 5.55 -2.76 -3.43
CA GLU A 164 4.85 -3.19 -2.22
C GLU A 164 5.54 -4.40 -1.61
N ASP A 165 6.29 -4.18 -0.56
CA ASP A 165 7.05 -5.21 0.14
C ASP A 165 6.27 -5.71 1.37
N TYR A 166 5.93 -7.01 1.37
CA TYR A 166 5.36 -7.71 2.53
C TYR A 166 6.25 -8.87 2.98
N ARG A 167 7.53 -8.87 2.54
CA ARG A 167 8.52 -9.91 2.89
C ARG A 167 8.09 -11.32 2.49
N LYS A 168 7.45 -11.46 1.33
CA LYS A 168 7.12 -12.79 0.78
C LYS A 168 8.14 -13.25 -0.27
N GLY A 169 9.29 -12.58 -0.33
CA GLY A 169 10.45 -12.98 -1.11
C GLY A 169 10.39 -12.62 -2.58
N LEU A 170 9.45 -11.77 -3.02
CA LEU A 170 9.43 -11.28 -4.39
C LEU A 170 10.49 -10.20 -4.61
N LEU A 171 10.36 -9.10 -3.85
CA LEU A 171 11.22 -7.93 -4.04
C LEU A 171 12.63 -8.17 -3.50
N ASP A 172 13.62 -7.74 -4.25
CA ASP A 172 15.00 -7.54 -3.81
C ASP A 172 15.55 -6.23 -4.37
N SER A 173 16.68 -5.79 -3.82
CA SER A 173 17.28 -4.50 -4.18
C SER A 173 17.74 -4.45 -5.64
N SER A 174 18.11 -5.58 -6.24
CA SER A 174 18.54 -5.62 -7.63
C SER A 174 17.42 -5.27 -8.62
N MET A 175 16.17 -5.61 -8.29
CA MET A 175 15.00 -5.22 -9.07
C MET A 175 14.82 -3.70 -9.06
N LEU A 176 14.94 -3.09 -7.88
CA LEU A 176 14.84 -1.63 -7.72
C LEU A 176 15.99 -0.92 -8.45
N GLU A 177 17.23 -1.43 -8.32
CA GLU A 177 18.41 -0.91 -9.02
C GLU A 177 18.24 -0.93 -10.54
N ALA A 178 17.56 -1.92 -11.10
CA ALA A 178 17.29 -2.03 -12.51
C ALA A 178 16.17 -1.08 -12.99
N ILE A 179 15.11 -0.89 -12.17
CA ILE A 179 13.90 -0.17 -12.56
C ILE A 179 14.01 1.35 -12.31
N ILE A 180 14.53 1.77 -11.14
CA ILE A 180 14.52 3.17 -10.71
C ILE A 180 15.20 4.10 -11.72
N PRO A 181 16.40 3.78 -12.28
CA PRO A 181 17.04 4.67 -13.25
C PRO A 181 16.21 4.86 -14.52
N ALA A 182 15.57 3.80 -15.02
CA ALA A 182 14.72 3.85 -16.21
C ALA A 182 13.45 4.68 -15.95
N ALA A 183 12.80 4.48 -14.80
CA ALA A 183 11.63 5.24 -14.36
C ALA A 183 11.98 6.74 -14.25
N LYS A 184 13.09 7.06 -13.58
CA LYS A 184 13.56 8.45 -13.43
C LYS A 184 13.85 9.12 -14.76
N ALA A 185 14.52 8.43 -15.69
CA ALA A 185 14.80 8.95 -17.03
C ALA A 185 13.51 9.21 -17.84
N ALA A 186 12.46 8.45 -17.58
CA ALA A 186 11.15 8.60 -18.23
C ALA A 186 10.22 9.61 -17.51
N GLY A 187 10.62 10.14 -16.34
CA GLY A 187 9.79 11.01 -15.52
C GLY A 187 8.66 10.29 -14.80
N ILE A 188 8.80 8.97 -14.59
CA ILE A 188 7.82 8.11 -13.92
C ILE A 188 8.10 8.12 -12.41
N ILE A 189 7.06 8.34 -11.62
CA ILE A 189 7.14 8.36 -10.15
C ILE A 189 7.39 6.95 -9.62
N THR A 190 8.30 6.83 -8.64
CA THR A 190 8.59 5.57 -7.97
C THR A 190 8.31 5.67 -6.47
N ALA A 191 7.39 4.86 -5.96
CA ALA A 191 7.02 4.82 -4.56
C ALA A 191 7.36 3.44 -3.96
N LEU A 192 7.84 3.40 -2.73
CA LEU A 192 8.13 2.18 -1.99
C LEU A 192 7.40 2.17 -0.65
N ASP A 193 6.60 1.13 -0.39
CA ASP A 193 6.15 0.75 0.96
C ASP A 193 7.06 -0.38 1.48
N PRO A 194 8.05 -0.06 2.32
CA PRO A 194 9.07 -1.02 2.70
C PRO A 194 8.68 -1.84 3.92
N LYS A 195 9.27 -3.05 4.04
CA LYS A 195 9.35 -3.77 5.30
C LYS A 195 10.80 -3.83 5.81
N PRO A 196 11.02 -3.60 7.12
CA PRO A 196 12.37 -3.59 7.68
C PRO A 196 13.14 -4.89 7.41
N GLY A 197 14.38 -4.77 6.94
CA GLY A 197 15.29 -5.90 6.72
C GLY A 197 14.97 -6.77 5.49
N SER A 198 14.10 -6.33 4.59
CA SER A 198 13.81 -6.98 3.31
C SER A 198 14.76 -6.51 2.21
N LEU A 199 14.91 -5.19 2.11
CA LEU A 199 15.70 -4.54 1.07
C LEU A 199 16.90 -3.83 1.68
N THR A 200 17.99 -3.76 0.93
CA THR A 200 19.08 -2.81 1.18
C THR A 200 18.75 -1.48 0.49
N PRO A 201 19.23 -0.33 1.02
CA PRO A 201 18.95 0.96 0.44
C PRO A 201 19.33 1.08 -1.04
N VAL A 202 18.38 1.54 -1.85
CA VAL A 202 18.58 1.87 -3.27
C VAL A 202 18.21 3.34 -3.47
N PRO A 203 19.15 4.19 -3.94
CA PRO A 203 18.89 5.62 -4.09
C PRO A 203 18.01 5.93 -5.30
N GLY A 204 17.32 7.07 -5.24
CA GLY A 204 16.62 7.66 -6.38
C GLY A 204 15.13 7.36 -6.47
N LEU A 205 14.52 6.78 -5.44
CA LEU A 205 13.07 6.70 -5.31
C LEU A 205 12.45 8.09 -5.20
N SER A 206 11.29 8.29 -5.81
CA SER A 206 10.54 9.54 -5.62
C SER A 206 9.99 9.64 -4.19
N VAL A 207 9.51 8.51 -3.62
CA VAL A 207 9.05 8.48 -2.24
C VAL A 207 9.27 7.11 -1.58
N ILE A 208 9.58 7.13 -0.29
CA ILE A 208 9.53 5.97 0.61
C ILE A 208 8.49 6.26 1.70
N LYS A 209 7.59 5.31 1.96
CA LYS A 209 6.49 5.47 2.92
C LYS A 209 6.48 4.41 4.03
N PRO A 210 7.37 4.44 4.99
CA PRO A 210 7.26 3.60 6.18
C PRO A 210 6.21 4.14 7.17
N ASN A 211 5.71 3.28 8.06
CA ASN A 211 5.10 3.75 9.29
C ASN A 211 6.19 4.08 10.34
N ARG A 212 5.79 4.66 11.49
CA ARG A 212 6.73 5.02 12.56
C ARG A 212 7.61 3.82 12.99
N SER A 213 7.04 2.68 13.26
CA SER A 213 7.78 1.51 13.73
C SER A 213 8.72 0.95 12.66
N GLU A 214 8.31 0.95 11.41
CA GLU A 214 9.13 0.56 10.27
C GLU A 214 10.31 1.53 10.08
N ALA A 215 10.07 2.84 10.13
CA ALA A 215 11.12 3.84 10.01
C ALA A 215 12.22 3.66 11.08
N PHE A 216 11.81 3.49 12.34
CA PHE A 216 12.74 3.23 13.43
C PHE A 216 13.51 1.93 13.25
N ALA A 217 12.84 0.85 12.85
CA ALA A 217 13.48 -0.43 12.59
C ALA A 217 14.47 -0.37 11.41
N MET A 218 14.13 0.35 10.33
CA MET A 218 15.02 0.56 9.17
C MET A 218 16.25 1.41 9.50
N ALA A 219 16.12 2.35 10.45
CA ALA A 219 17.23 3.12 10.97
C ALA A 219 18.02 2.40 12.09
N ASN A 220 17.66 1.15 12.41
CA ASN A 220 18.22 0.38 13.55
C ASN A 220 18.09 1.12 14.91
N CYS A 221 16.99 1.86 15.09
CA CYS A 221 16.67 2.60 16.30
C CYS A 221 15.47 1.99 17.03
N SER A 222 15.37 2.26 18.34
CA SER A 222 14.18 1.85 19.13
C SER A 222 13.08 2.90 19.04
N ALA A 223 11.86 2.47 18.75
CA ALA A 223 10.67 3.33 18.68
C ALA A 223 10.06 3.60 20.08
N ALA A 224 10.88 3.89 21.10
CA ALA A 224 10.41 4.21 22.44
C ALA A 224 9.62 5.55 22.48
N PRO A 225 8.74 5.77 23.48
CA PRO A 225 8.08 7.06 23.65
C PRO A 225 9.10 8.23 23.78
N GLY A 226 8.90 9.29 22.99
CA GLY A 226 9.82 10.42 22.93
C GLY A 226 11.08 10.20 22.10
N ALA A 227 11.17 9.10 21.34
CA ALA A 227 12.29 8.85 20.44
C ALA A 227 12.36 9.89 19.31
N ASP A 228 13.60 10.20 18.90
CA ASP A 228 13.89 11.22 17.90
C ASP A 228 13.47 10.78 16.49
N LEU A 229 12.27 11.18 16.06
CA LEU A 229 11.76 10.91 14.72
C LEU A 229 12.58 11.63 13.64
N ASP A 230 13.06 12.85 13.93
CA ASP A 230 13.79 13.65 12.95
C ASP A 230 15.18 13.03 12.71
N GLY A 231 15.86 12.56 13.76
CA GLY A 231 17.11 11.80 13.61
C GLY A 231 16.95 10.53 12.80
N VAL A 232 15.85 9.78 13.01
CA VAL A 232 15.49 8.59 12.21
C VAL A 232 15.24 8.97 10.75
N ALA A 233 14.48 10.05 10.50
CA ALA A 233 14.21 10.52 9.15
C ALA A 233 15.50 10.90 8.41
N HIS A 234 16.40 11.65 9.03
CA HIS A 234 17.70 11.99 8.44
C HIS A 234 18.54 10.74 8.12
N ALA A 235 18.60 9.76 9.03
CA ALA A 235 19.30 8.51 8.77
C ALA A 235 18.73 7.74 7.57
N MET A 236 17.40 7.76 7.38
CA MET A 236 16.77 7.16 6.22
C MET A 236 17.02 7.95 4.93
N LEU A 237 16.97 9.29 4.99
CA LEU A 237 17.27 10.15 3.86
C LEU A 237 18.73 9.96 3.39
N ASP A 238 19.67 9.86 4.32
CA ASP A 238 21.09 9.63 4.01
C ASP A 238 21.33 8.26 3.36
N ALA A 239 20.64 7.22 3.85
CA ALA A 239 20.80 5.86 3.37
C ALA A 239 20.13 5.62 2.02
N TRP A 240 18.87 6.00 1.87
CA TRP A 240 18.03 5.68 0.69
C TRP A 240 18.02 6.78 -0.37
N LYS A 241 18.35 8.02 0.01
CA LYS A 241 18.36 9.21 -0.86
C LYS A 241 17.11 9.34 -1.72
N PRO A 242 15.90 9.24 -1.13
CA PRO A 242 14.67 9.47 -1.86
C PRO A 242 14.47 10.98 -2.07
N GLU A 243 13.64 11.36 -3.03
CA GLU A 243 13.20 12.75 -3.16
C GLU A 243 12.33 13.17 -1.96
N HIS A 244 11.50 12.23 -1.46
CA HIS A 244 10.65 12.45 -0.30
C HIS A 244 10.59 11.22 0.61
N LEU A 245 10.47 11.46 1.93
CA LEU A 245 10.20 10.45 2.93
C LEU A 245 8.87 10.78 3.62
N LEU A 246 7.87 9.89 3.49
CA LEU A 246 6.54 10.06 4.07
C LEU A 246 6.35 9.06 5.21
N ILE A 247 6.42 9.51 6.47
CA ILE A 247 6.25 8.63 7.63
C ILE A 247 4.82 8.74 8.15
N SER A 248 4.08 7.61 8.17
CA SER A 248 2.77 7.59 8.79
C SER A 248 2.89 7.44 10.32
N LEU A 249 2.14 8.30 11.05
CA LEU A 249 2.24 8.48 12.50
C LEU A 249 0.94 8.10 13.23
N ALA A 250 0.10 7.27 12.62
CA ALA A 250 -1.19 6.83 13.13
C ALA A 250 -2.08 8.04 13.52
N ALA A 251 -2.50 8.16 14.78
CA ALA A 251 -3.37 9.24 15.25
C ALA A 251 -2.75 10.65 15.15
N GLU A 252 -1.43 10.76 15.02
CA GLU A 252 -0.75 12.05 14.85
C GLU A 252 -0.78 12.54 13.39
N GLY A 253 -1.10 11.69 12.42
CA GLY A 253 -1.16 12.01 10.99
C GLY A 253 0.10 11.57 10.24
N LEU A 254 0.73 12.48 9.49
CA LEU A 254 1.87 12.21 8.62
C LEU A 254 3.01 13.19 8.87
N ALA A 255 4.23 12.72 8.70
CA ALA A 255 5.42 13.58 8.58
C ALA A 255 6.02 13.36 7.18
N LEU A 256 6.06 14.43 6.39
CA LEU A 256 6.69 14.48 5.08
C LEU A 256 8.01 15.21 5.20
N TYR A 257 9.08 14.61 4.70
CA TYR A 257 10.41 15.21 4.62
C TYR A 257 10.85 15.31 3.16
N ASP A 258 11.44 16.44 2.77
CA ASP A 258 12.12 16.59 1.50
C ASP A 258 13.55 16.01 1.53
N GLU A 259 14.24 16.03 0.41
CA GLU A 259 15.63 15.55 0.29
C GLU A 259 16.64 16.32 1.18
N ALA A 260 16.32 17.56 1.54
CA ALA A 260 17.13 18.41 2.44
C ALA A 260 16.81 18.16 3.92
N GLY A 261 15.80 17.35 4.23
CA GLY A 261 15.36 17.04 5.58
C GLY A 261 14.39 18.06 6.18
N HIS A 262 13.82 18.97 5.37
CA HIS A 262 12.79 19.86 5.85
C HIS A 262 11.49 19.08 6.09
N LYS A 263 10.94 19.23 7.30
CA LYS A 263 9.76 18.49 7.76
C LYS A 263 8.48 19.30 7.62
N THR A 264 7.50 18.70 6.98
CA THR A 264 6.09 19.15 7.00
C THR A 264 5.24 18.16 7.79
N VAL A 265 4.51 18.62 8.79
CA VAL A 265 3.58 17.79 9.57
C VAL A 265 2.17 18.00 9.09
N ILE A 266 1.48 16.92 8.75
CA ILE A 266 0.11 16.92 8.25
C ILE A 266 -0.74 16.18 9.29
N PRO A 267 -1.57 16.89 10.08
CA PRO A 267 -2.38 16.29 11.14
C PRO A 267 -3.37 15.28 10.57
N THR A 268 -3.70 14.25 11.34
CA THR A 268 -4.66 13.23 10.91
C THR A 268 -5.99 13.83 10.45
N ARG A 269 -6.57 13.22 9.42
CA ARG A 269 -7.89 13.54 8.91
C ARG A 269 -8.97 12.56 9.36
N ALA A 270 -8.59 11.46 10.03
CA ALA A 270 -9.52 10.53 10.63
C ALA A 270 -10.38 11.21 11.71
N ARG A 271 -11.71 10.93 11.71
CA ARG A 271 -12.65 11.40 12.73
C ARG A 271 -12.88 10.34 13.79
N GLU A 272 -13.10 9.11 13.35
CA GLU A 272 -13.30 7.93 14.16
C GLU A 272 -12.44 6.81 13.59
N VAL A 273 -11.92 5.95 14.43
CA VAL A 273 -11.06 4.84 14.02
C VAL A 273 -11.73 3.54 14.47
N PHE A 274 -12.17 2.75 13.49
CA PHE A 274 -12.74 1.42 13.72
C PHE A 274 -11.76 0.32 13.35
N ASP A 275 -11.08 0.46 12.21
CA ASP A 275 -10.10 -0.53 11.74
C ASP A 275 -9.01 0.18 10.93
N VAL A 276 -7.75 -0.08 11.29
CA VAL A 276 -6.59 0.52 10.61
C VAL A 276 -6.07 -0.33 9.43
N SER A 277 -6.69 -1.48 9.17
CA SER A 277 -6.28 -2.39 8.10
C SER A 277 -6.42 -1.73 6.73
N GLY A 278 -5.33 -1.75 5.94
CA GLY A 278 -5.30 -1.17 4.60
C GLY A 278 -5.15 0.36 4.53
N ALA A 279 -5.07 1.06 5.67
CA ALA A 279 -4.85 2.52 5.68
C ALA A 279 -3.54 2.93 5.01
N GLY A 280 -2.47 2.15 5.22
CA GLY A 280 -1.16 2.34 4.57
C GLY A 280 -1.23 2.18 3.06
N ASP A 281 -1.96 1.16 2.60
CA ASP A 281 -2.17 0.85 1.18
C ASP A 281 -2.98 1.96 0.50
N THR A 282 -4.02 2.46 1.18
CA THR A 282 -4.83 3.59 0.69
C THR A 282 -4.01 4.87 0.62
N LEU A 283 -3.18 5.13 1.64
CA LEU A 283 -2.31 6.29 1.69
C LEU A 283 -1.33 6.30 0.51
N ILE A 284 -0.59 5.21 0.28
CA ILE A 284 0.41 5.17 -0.80
C ILE A 284 -0.25 5.22 -2.18
N ALA A 285 -1.40 4.56 -2.35
CA ALA A 285 -2.17 4.62 -3.59
C ALA A 285 -2.60 6.05 -3.92
N ALA A 286 -3.30 6.71 -2.99
CA ALA A 286 -3.79 8.08 -3.20
C ALA A 286 -2.66 9.11 -3.33
N PHE A 287 -1.59 8.98 -2.54
CA PHE A 287 -0.39 9.81 -2.63
C PHE A 287 0.28 9.70 -4.00
N SER A 288 0.54 8.48 -4.46
CA SER A 288 1.18 8.25 -5.76
C SER A 288 0.31 8.71 -6.93
N MET A 289 -1.02 8.51 -6.85
CA MET A 289 -1.98 9.03 -7.83
C MET A 289 -1.98 10.55 -7.88
N ALA A 290 -1.92 11.22 -6.73
CA ALA A 290 -1.91 12.67 -6.66
C ALA A 290 -0.63 13.26 -7.25
N LEU A 291 0.54 12.69 -6.94
CA LEU A 291 1.80 13.09 -7.58
C LEU A 291 1.75 12.90 -9.11
N ALA A 292 1.26 11.75 -9.59
CA ALA A 292 1.12 11.48 -11.02
C ALA A 292 0.10 12.41 -11.70
N ALA A 293 -0.88 12.91 -10.97
CA ALA A 293 -1.85 13.93 -11.43
C ALA A 293 -1.30 15.37 -11.40
N GLY A 294 -0.06 15.57 -10.91
CA GLY A 294 0.62 16.86 -10.88
C GLY A 294 0.47 17.64 -9.56
N ALA A 295 0.14 16.96 -8.46
CA ALA A 295 0.17 17.54 -7.12
C ALA A 295 1.58 17.84 -6.63
N THR A 296 1.74 18.82 -5.76
CA THR A 296 2.94 18.92 -4.92
C THR A 296 2.96 17.79 -3.89
N PRO A 297 4.12 17.45 -3.31
CA PRO A 297 4.21 16.40 -2.29
C PRO A 297 3.32 16.66 -1.07
N GLU A 298 3.15 17.91 -0.66
CA GLU A 298 2.27 18.32 0.45
C GLU A 298 0.79 18.12 0.10
N GLU A 299 0.39 18.47 -1.12
CA GLU A 299 -0.97 18.24 -1.62
C GLU A 299 -1.27 16.75 -1.75
N ALA A 300 -0.30 15.97 -2.26
CA ALA A 300 -0.41 14.52 -2.37
C ALA A 300 -0.55 13.87 -0.97
N ALA A 301 0.23 14.32 0.00
CA ALA A 301 0.15 13.83 1.38
C ALA A 301 -1.18 14.19 2.04
N GLU A 302 -1.72 15.38 1.78
CA GLU A 302 -3.03 15.78 2.29
C GLU A 302 -4.16 14.94 1.67
N ILE A 303 -4.15 14.73 0.35
CA ILE A 303 -5.13 13.87 -0.35
C ILE A 303 -5.05 12.43 0.19
N GLY A 304 -3.84 11.88 0.32
CA GLY A 304 -3.62 10.55 0.89
C GLY A 304 -4.10 10.42 2.34
N ASN A 305 -3.89 11.46 3.16
CA ASN A 305 -4.36 11.53 4.54
C ASN A 305 -5.90 11.56 4.64
N PHE A 306 -6.58 12.27 3.75
CA PHE A 306 -8.04 12.24 3.66
C PHE A 306 -8.54 10.85 3.26
N ALA A 307 -7.96 10.24 2.22
CA ALA A 307 -8.34 8.92 1.75
C ALA A 307 -8.15 7.86 2.85
N ALA A 308 -6.98 7.81 3.49
CA ALA A 308 -6.71 6.92 4.63
C ALA A 308 -7.63 7.19 5.82
N GLY A 309 -7.90 8.47 6.12
CA GLY A 309 -8.79 8.89 7.20
C GLY A 309 -10.24 8.43 7.02
N ILE A 310 -10.72 8.32 5.77
CA ILE A 310 -12.06 7.76 5.47
C ILE A 310 -12.06 6.24 5.68
N VAL A 311 -11.01 5.55 5.22
CA VAL A 311 -10.92 4.08 5.30
C VAL A 311 -10.87 3.59 6.75
N VAL A 312 -10.09 4.22 7.63
CA VAL A 312 -10.01 3.81 9.04
C VAL A 312 -11.33 3.98 9.81
N GLY A 313 -12.26 4.78 9.28
CA GLY A 313 -13.62 4.93 9.79
C GLY A 313 -14.59 3.82 9.36
N LYS A 314 -14.12 2.81 8.60
CA LYS A 314 -14.92 1.67 8.12
C LYS A 314 -14.40 0.38 8.73
N VAL A 315 -15.21 -0.67 8.79
CA VAL A 315 -14.81 -1.99 9.34
C VAL A 315 -14.28 -2.88 8.23
N GLY A 316 -13.15 -3.53 8.47
CA GLY A 316 -12.49 -4.44 7.53
C GLY A 316 -11.60 -3.73 6.51
N THR A 317 -10.91 -4.51 5.67
CA THR A 317 -10.09 -3.98 4.58
C THR A 317 -11.02 -3.47 3.46
N VAL A 318 -11.32 -2.17 3.49
CA VAL A 318 -12.19 -1.49 2.52
C VAL A 318 -11.38 -0.47 1.71
N THR A 319 -11.97 0.01 0.63
CA THR A 319 -11.40 1.10 -0.18
C THR A 319 -12.27 2.36 -0.07
N VAL A 320 -11.79 3.44 -0.67
CA VAL A 320 -12.48 4.72 -0.76
C VAL A 320 -12.65 5.10 -2.24
N GLU A 321 -13.78 5.71 -2.56
CA GLU A 321 -14.03 6.28 -3.88
C GLU A 321 -13.55 7.72 -3.96
N ALA A 322 -13.16 8.18 -5.16
CA ALA A 322 -12.72 9.57 -5.38
C ALA A 322 -13.77 10.58 -4.89
N GLU A 323 -15.06 10.29 -5.12
CA GLU A 323 -16.16 11.15 -4.70
C GLU A 323 -16.28 11.28 -3.18
N GLU A 324 -15.99 10.22 -2.40
CA GLU A 324 -15.96 10.29 -0.94
C GLU A 324 -14.84 11.23 -0.47
N VAL A 325 -13.67 11.18 -1.11
CA VAL A 325 -12.53 12.08 -0.80
C VAL A 325 -12.88 13.52 -1.15
N ILE A 326 -13.46 13.76 -2.32
CA ILE A 326 -13.94 15.09 -2.77
C ILE A 326 -14.92 15.67 -1.75
N GLN A 327 -15.91 14.89 -1.33
CA GLN A 327 -16.90 15.33 -0.35
C GLN A 327 -16.29 15.68 1.01
N GLU A 328 -15.33 14.88 1.48
CA GLU A 328 -14.69 15.13 2.78
C GLU A 328 -13.80 16.38 2.76
N ILE A 329 -13.03 16.59 1.68
CA ILE A 329 -12.23 17.81 1.47
C ILE A 329 -13.14 19.04 1.38
N SER A 330 -14.22 18.97 0.59
CA SER A 330 -15.16 20.09 0.40
C SER A 330 -15.85 20.53 1.70
N LYS A 331 -16.23 19.57 2.56
CA LYS A 331 -16.81 19.85 3.88
C LYS A 331 -15.85 20.63 4.79
N ARG A 332 -14.54 20.44 4.66
CA ARG A 332 -13.53 21.12 5.51
C ARG A 332 -13.07 22.46 4.94
N GLY A 333 -13.14 22.65 3.62
CA GLY A 333 -12.85 23.93 2.99
C GLY A 333 -13.98 24.97 3.18
N ALA A 334 -15.13 24.51 3.66
CA ALA A 334 -16.28 25.40 3.99
C ALA A 334 -16.28 25.86 5.48
N LEU A 335 -15.32 25.43 6.30
CA LEU A 335 -15.10 25.81 7.71
C LEU A 335 -13.88 26.72 7.86
#